data_e53414d9449912aae4ad448ab40997a4
#
_entry.id   e53414d9449912aae4ad448ab40997a4
#
_cell.length_a   1.000
_cell.length_b   1.000
_cell.length_c   1.000
_cell.angle_alpha   90.00
_cell.angle_beta   90.00
_cell.angle_gamma   90.00
#
_symmetry.space_group_name_H-M   'P 1'
#
loop_
_entity.id
_entity.type
_entity.pdbx_description
1 polymer ?
#
loop_
_entity_poly.entity_id
_entity_poly.type
_entity_poly.pdbx_seq_one_letter_code
_entity_poly.pdbx_strand_id
1 'polypeptide(L)'
;MIEEVEDIAVLKGWDYYIFEDEFKDNKFQGEMVNQNLYGIYFSPPGSEPIQFTLASNGRLCSILEFGTNNNIQKERKIFYTIFSKTQYAGAEVHKVIIDLIRYISVKYFSEFKLTDESHYWETNDENILKESFIE
;
A
#
# COMPACT_ATOMS: atom_id res chain seq x y z
N MET A 1 -7.99 3.09 9.10
CA MET A 1 -7.36 2.55 7.86
C MET A 1 -7.24 1.03 7.92
N ILE A 2 -6.58 0.50 8.90
CA ILE A 2 -6.31 -0.94 8.98
C ILE A 2 -7.60 -1.75 8.96
N GLU A 3 -8.58 -1.39 9.78
CA GLU A 3 -9.84 -2.13 9.85
C GLU A 3 -10.57 -2.16 8.51
N GLU A 4 -10.58 -1.06 7.80
CA GLU A 4 -11.26 -0.98 6.51
C GLU A 4 -10.58 -1.84 5.45
N VAL A 5 -9.27 -1.86 5.43
CA VAL A 5 -8.51 -2.70 4.50
C VAL A 5 -8.67 -4.18 4.88
N GLU A 6 -8.62 -4.49 6.16
CA GLU A 6 -8.84 -5.85 6.65
C GLU A 6 -10.23 -6.36 6.24
N ASP A 7 -11.25 -5.54 6.41
CA ASP A 7 -12.61 -5.92 6.04
C ASP A 7 -12.72 -6.27 4.56
N ILE A 8 -12.08 -5.51 3.70
CA ILE A 8 -12.06 -5.79 2.26
C ILE A 8 -11.30 -7.10 1.99
N ALA A 9 -10.15 -7.29 2.61
CA ALA A 9 -9.37 -8.51 2.42
C ALA A 9 -10.15 -9.75 2.86
N VAL A 10 -10.82 -9.68 3.99
CA VAL A 10 -11.67 -10.77 4.48
C VAL A 10 -12.82 -11.04 3.51
N LEU A 11 -13.51 -9.98 3.08
CA LEU A 11 -14.63 -10.11 2.17
C LEU A 11 -14.23 -10.75 0.84
N LYS A 12 -13.06 -10.39 0.33
CA LYS A 12 -12.53 -10.91 -0.93
C LYS A 12 -11.81 -12.24 -0.79
N GLY A 13 -11.55 -12.70 0.44
CA GLY A 13 -10.78 -13.90 0.66
C GLY A 13 -9.29 -13.74 0.35
N TRP A 14 -8.76 -12.55 0.46
CA TRP A 14 -7.36 -12.27 0.22
C TRP A 14 -6.54 -12.43 1.50
N ASP A 15 -5.33 -12.96 1.38
CA ASP A 15 -4.41 -13.04 2.52
C ASP A 15 -3.98 -11.63 2.92
N TYR A 16 -3.77 -11.44 4.21
CA TYR A 16 -3.31 -10.16 4.72
C TYR A 16 -2.50 -10.35 6.00
N TYR A 17 -1.74 -9.31 6.35
CA TYR A 17 -0.96 -9.27 7.57
C TYR A 17 -0.97 -7.86 8.15
N ILE A 18 -1.20 -7.76 9.45
CA ILE A 18 -1.21 -6.48 10.16
C ILE A 18 0.08 -6.34 10.96
N PHE A 19 0.77 -5.20 10.73
CA PHE A 19 1.98 -4.85 11.45
C PHE A 19 1.65 -3.92 12.59
N GLU A 20 2.08 -4.25 13.80
CA GLU A 20 1.94 -3.34 14.94
C GLU A 20 0.58 -2.64 14.93
N ASP A 21 -0.49 -3.39 15.18
CA ASP A 21 -1.85 -2.89 15.03
C ASP A 21 -2.22 -1.78 16.01
N GLU A 22 -1.28 -1.32 16.79
CA GLU A 22 -1.51 -0.24 17.73
C GLU A 22 -1.05 1.10 17.21
N PHE A 23 -1.87 1.74 16.44
CA PHE A 23 -1.70 3.17 16.19
C PHE A 23 -2.25 3.94 17.39
N LYS A 24 -1.96 3.48 18.57
CA LYS A 24 -2.40 4.14 19.77
C LYS A 24 -1.91 5.54 19.73
N ASP A 25 -2.71 6.43 20.05
CA ASP A 25 -2.35 7.82 20.19
C ASP A 25 -1.69 8.42 18.98
N ASN A 26 -1.55 7.66 17.97
CA ASN A 26 -1.49 8.16 16.70
C ASN A 26 -0.60 9.20 16.36
N LYS A 27 0.47 9.22 16.85
CA LYS A 27 1.13 10.43 16.60
C LYS A 27 2.38 10.20 15.83
N PHE A 28 2.16 10.08 14.54
CA PHE A 28 3.24 10.18 13.61
C PHE A 28 3.61 11.66 13.52
N GLN A 29 4.70 12.02 14.16
CA GLN A 29 5.07 13.44 14.31
C GLN A 29 6.18 13.87 13.36
N GLY A 30 6.36 13.16 12.28
CA GLY A 30 7.34 13.55 11.29
C GLY A 30 8.76 13.08 11.55
N GLU A 31 9.04 12.53 12.72
CA GLU A 31 10.34 12.00 13.07
C GLU A 31 10.31 10.49 13.24
N MET A 32 11.42 9.85 12.89
CA MET A 32 11.58 8.43 13.11
C MET A 32 12.00 8.17 14.54
N VAL A 33 11.10 7.57 15.33
CA VAL A 33 11.39 7.23 16.72
C VAL A 33 11.82 5.78 16.90
N ASN A 34 11.52 4.93 15.90
CA ASN A 34 11.97 3.55 15.88
C ASN A 34 11.91 3.03 14.44
N GLN A 35 12.33 1.79 14.23
CA GLN A 35 12.33 1.17 12.91
C GLN A 35 11.19 0.17 12.71
N ASN A 36 10.13 0.30 13.48
CA ASN A 36 8.96 -0.54 13.32
C ASN A 36 8.09 -0.03 12.17
N LEU A 37 7.42 -0.95 11.51
CA LEU A 37 6.40 -0.63 10.54
C LEU A 37 5.03 -0.78 11.16
N TYR A 38 4.11 0.03 10.69
CA TYR A 38 2.73 0.03 11.14
C TYR A 38 1.83 -0.05 9.91
N GLY A 39 0.75 -0.79 10.01
CA GLY A 39 -0.20 -0.86 8.93
C GLY A 39 -0.53 -2.28 8.52
N ILE A 40 -0.89 -2.44 7.26
CA ILE A 40 -1.39 -3.71 6.75
C ILE A 40 -0.88 -3.93 5.33
N TYR A 41 -0.56 -5.19 5.00
CA TYR A 41 -0.48 -5.54 3.59
C TYR A 41 -1.47 -6.66 3.29
N PHE A 42 -1.87 -6.74 2.03
CA PHE A 42 -2.76 -7.79 1.57
C PHE A 42 -2.33 -8.27 0.18
N SER A 43 -2.68 -9.51 -0.14
CA SER A 43 -2.20 -10.15 -1.35
C SER A 43 -3.36 -10.64 -2.20
N PRO A 44 -3.84 -9.83 -3.15
CA PRO A 44 -4.82 -10.30 -4.11
C PRO A 44 -4.22 -11.37 -5.02
N PRO A 45 -5.01 -12.33 -5.49
CA PRO A 45 -4.50 -13.38 -6.38
C PRO A 45 -3.83 -12.79 -7.62
N GLY A 46 -2.65 -13.30 -7.95
CA GLY A 46 -1.91 -12.85 -9.12
C GLY A 46 -1.21 -11.51 -8.98
N SER A 47 -1.27 -10.90 -7.81
CA SER A 47 -0.64 -9.61 -7.55
C SER A 47 0.48 -9.75 -6.53
N GLU A 48 1.47 -8.88 -6.61
CA GLU A 48 2.37 -8.67 -5.49
C GLU A 48 1.59 -8.05 -4.34
N PRO A 49 2.05 -8.19 -3.10
CA PRO A 49 1.35 -7.60 -1.96
C PRO A 49 1.16 -6.09 -2.12
N ILE A 50 -0.01 -5.64 -1.76
CA ILE A 50 -0.33 -4.22 -1.69
C ILE A 50 -0.10 -3.78 -0.26
N GLN A 51 0.69 -2.75 -0.07
CA GLN A 51 1.15 -2.33 1.25
C GLN A 51 0.58 -0.98 1.63
N PHE A 52 -0.19 -0.95 2.70
CA PHE A 52 -0.50 0.29 3.38
C PHE A 52 0.30 0.32 4.68
N THR A 53 1.61 0.43 4.54
CA THR A 53 2.55 0.37 5.65
C THR A 53 3.23 1.71 5.84
N LEU A 54 3.40 2.08 7.08
CA LEU A 54 3.91 3.37 7.49
C LEU A 54 5.11 3.19 8.41
N ALA A 55 6.11 4.03 8.23
CA ALA A 55 7.19 4.14 9.19
C ALA A 55 6.72 4.91 10.42
N SER A 56 7.54 4.94 11.46
CA SER A 56 7.16 5.61 12.70
C SER A 56 6.99 7.11 12.57
N ASN A 57 7.46 7.69 11.46
CA ASN A 57 7.24 9.11 11.17
C ASN A 57 5.93 9.37 10.42
N GLY A 58 5.12 8.34 10.19
CA GLY A 58 3.83 8.48 9.52
C GLY A 58 3.87 8.47 8.02
N ARG A 59 5.03 8.26 7.40
CA ARG A 59 5.16 8.23 5.95
C ARG A 59 5.05 6.81 5.43
N LEU A 60 4.45 6.65 4.26
CA LEU A 60 4.42 5.34 3.59
C LEU A 60 5.83 4.82 3.42
N CYS A 61 6.01 3.55 3.72
CA CYS A 61 7.31 2.95 3.66
C CYS A 61 7.16 1.46 3.32
N SER A 62 7.96 0.99 2.36
CA SER A 62 7.93 -0.43 1.99
C SER A 62 8.48 -1.31 3.09
N ILE A 63 7.92 -2.49 3.25
CA ILE A 63 8.44 -3.49 4.16
C ILE A 63 9.90 -3.86 3.83
N LEU A 64 10.32 -3.66 2.60
CA LEU A 64 11.70 -3.95 2.20
C LEU A 64 12.72 -2.99 2.79
N GLU A 65 12.29 -1.81 3.23
CA GLU A 65 13.18 -0.83 3.84
C GLU A 65 13.65 -1.26 5.23
N PHE A 66 12.77 -1.92 5.97
CA PHE A 66 13.07 -2.42 7.31
C PHE A 66 13.00 -3.95 7.33
N GLY A 67 13.36 -4.56 6.23
CA GLY A 67 13.30 -6.00 6.14
C GLY A 67 14.22 -6.66 7.12
N THR A 68 14.21 -7.88 7.16
CA THR A 68 14.75 -8.84 8.07
C THR A 68 16.10 -8.55 8.68
N ASN A 69 16.81 -7.60 8.22
CA ASN A 69 18.08 -7.27 8.74
C ASN A 69 18.07 -5.98 9.41
N ASN A 70 17.98 -6.02 10.51
CA ASN A 70 18.10 -5.09 11.50
C ASN A 70 19.16 -4.05 11.40
N ASN A 71 20.01 -4.11 10.48
CA ASN A 71 21.15 -3.23 10.41
C ASN A 71 20.93 -2.17 9.35
N ILE A 72 19.92 -1.39 9.53
CA ILE A 72 19.81 -0.17 8.76
C ILE A 72 20.88 0.73 9.29
N GLN A 73 21.86 0.98 8.47
CA GLN A 73 22.88 1.93 8.82
C GLN A 73 22.25 3.30 8.95
N LYS A 74 22.61 4.02 9.97
CA LYS A 74 22.03 5.33 10.25
C LYS A 74 22.14 6.30 9.08
N GLU A 75 23.05 6.04 8.18
CA GLU A 75 23.30 6.90 7.02
C GLU A 75 22.51 6.47 5.79
N ARG A 76 21.79 5.37 5.88
CA ARG A 76 21.02 4.89 4.75
C ARG A 76 19.81 5.77 4.50
N LYS A 77 19.69 6.24 3.28
CA LYS A 77 18.52 7.00 2.87
C LYS A 77 17.33 6.05 2.69
N ILE A 78 16.24 6.34 3.37
CA ILE A 78 15.01 5.59 3.23
C ILE A 78 14.20 6.18 2.08
N PHE A 79 13.74 5.31 1.19
CA PHE A 79 12.86 5.71 0.10
C PHE A 79 11.42 5.47 0.53
N TYR A 80 10.66 6.53 0.66
CA TYR A 80 9.26 6.46 1.07
C TYR A 80 8.37 6.19 -0.14
N THR A 81 8.63 5.07 -0.79
CA THR A 81 7.94 4.68 -2.02
C THR A 81 7.62 3.20 -1.95
N ILE A 82 6.43 2.82 -2.38
CA ILE A 82 5.98 1.44 -2.40
C ILE A 82 5.68 1.07 -3.84
N PHE A 83 6.20 -0.09 -4.26
CA PHE A 83 5.96 -0.63 -5.59
C PHE A 83 5.18 -1.94 -5.45
N SER A 84 4.24 -2.17 -6.34
CA SER A 84 3.54 -3.44 -6.43
C SER A 84 3.20 -3.74 -7.88
N LYS A 85 3.41 -4.97 -8.29
CA LYS A 85 3.09 -5.42 -9.64
C LYS A 85 1.77 -6.17 -9.61
N THR A 86 0.81 -5.70 -10.37
CA THR A 86 -0.52 -6.28 -10.44
C THR A 86 -0.84 -6.83 -11.83
N GLN A 87 0.15 -6.87 -12.71
CA GLN A 87 -0.05 -7.20 -14.12
C GLN A 87 -0.67 -8.59 -14.35
N TYR A 88 -0.46 -9.52 -13.44
CA TYR A 88 -1.03 -10.86 -13.55
C TYR A 88 -2.35 -11.05 -12.79
N ALA A 89 -2.81 -10.02 -12.14
CA ALA A 89 -4.06 -10.10 -11.37
C ALA A 89 -5.32 -9.92 -12.22
N GLY A 90 -5.16 -9.30 -13.38
CA GLY A 90 -6.27 -9.00 -14.27
C GLY A 90 -6.90 -7.64 -14.02
N ALA A 91 -7.63 -7.16 -15.01
CA ALA A 91 -8.19 -5.81 -14.96
C ALA A 91 -9.18 -5.61 -13.81
N GLU A 92 -10.01 -6.60 -13.52
CA GLU A 92 -11.00 -6.46 -12.46
C GLU A 92 -10.38 -6.34 -11.07
N VAL A 93 -9.37 -7.16 -10.79
CA VAL A 93 -8.67 -7.09 -9.50
C VAL A 93 -7.90 -5.78 -9.41
N HIS A 94 -7.23 -5.37 -10.49
CA HIS A 94 -6.52 -4.09 -10.52
C HIS A 94 -7.48 -2.92 -10.23
N LYS A 95 -8.68 -2.95 -10.82
CA LYS A 95 -9.68 -1.92 -10.57
C LYS A 95 -10.04 -1.83 -9.10
N VAL A 96 -10.30 -2.97 -8.46
CA VAL A 96 -10.64 -3.00 -7.02
C VAL A 96 -9.49 -2.43 -6.20
N ILE A 97 -8.25 -2.79 -6.52
CA ILE A 97 -7.07 -2.29 -5.83
C ILE A 97 -6.99 -0.76 -5.97
N ILE A 98 -7.11 -0.24 -7.17
CA ILE A 98 -7.01 1.20 -7.42
C ILE A 98 -8.15 1.95 -6.73
N ASP A 99 -9.36 1.43 -6.78
CA ASP A 99 -10.51 2.06 -6.12
C ASP A 99 -10.30 2.09 -4.60
N LEU A 100 -9.74 1.02 -4.02
CA LEU A 100 -9.42 0.97 -2.61
C LEU A 100 -8.34 1.99 -2.25
N ILE A 101 -7.27 2.06 -3.04
CA ILE A 101 -6.20 3.03 -2.82
C ILE A 101 -6.76 4.46 -2.90
N ARG A 102 -7.63 4.71 -3.86
CA ARG A 102 -8.27 6.03 -4.00
C ARG A 102 -9.05 6.39 -2.74
N TYR A 103 -9.84 5.48 -2.24
CA TYR A 103 -10.63 5.70 -1.03
C TYR A 103 -9.71 5.96 0.19
N ILE A 104 -8.73 5.13 0.39
CA ILE A 104 -7.82 5.22 1.53
C ILE A 104 -6.96 6.50 1.45
N SER A 105 -6.46 6.83 0.26
CA SER A 105 -5.59 7.98 0.11
C SER A 105 -6.30 9.29 0.40
N VAL A 106 -7.53 9.43 -0.05
CA VAL A 106 -8.34 10.63 0.20
C VAL A 106 -8.67 10.76 1.68
N LYS A 107 -8.96 9.65 2.33
CA LYS A 107 -9.42 9.65 3.71
C LYS A 107 -8.30 9.85 4.73
N TYR A 108 -7.14 9.26 4.47
CA TYR A 108 -6.10 9.14 5.49
C TYR A 108 -4.78 9.85 5.18
N PHE A 109 -4.53 10.23 3.95
CA PHE A 109 -3.25 10.84 3.59
C PHE A 109 -3.43 12.29 3.17
N SER A 110 -2.59 13.17 3.71
CA SER A 110 -2.62 14.58 3.33
C SER A 110 -1.95 14.81 1.98
N GLU A 111 -0.92 14.04 1.68
CA GLU A 111 -0.22 14.08 0.40
C GLU A 111 -0.07 12.65 -0.11
N PHE A 112 -0.46 12.43 -1.35
CA PHE A 112 -0.40 11.10 -1.93
C PHE A 112 -0.19 11.21 -3.43
N LYS A 113 0.72 10.40 -3.94
CA LYS A 113 0.99 10.32 -5.37
C LYS A 113 1.08 8.87 -5.79
N LEU A 114 0.43 8.54 -6.89
CA LEU A 114 0.43 7.19 -7.43
C LEU A 114 0.69 7.24 -8.92
N THR A 115 1.53 6.33 -9.37
CA THR A 115 1.75 6.10 -10.80
C THR A 115 1.12 4.76 -11.17
N ASP A 116 0.23 4.77 -12.13
CA ASP A 116 -0.50 3.59 -12.57
C ASP A 116 -0.27 3.40 -14.07
N GLU A 117 0.41 2.33 -14.43
CA GLU A 117 0.72 2.04 -15.83
C GLU A 117 -0.52 1.78 -16.66
N SER A 118 -1.62 1.37 -16.04
CA SER A 118 -2.88 1.18 -16.76
C SER A 118 -3.62 2.49 -17.02
N HIS A 119 -3.20 3.58 -16.37
CA HIS A 119 -3.84 4.88 -16.43
C HIS A 119 -5.27 4.92 -15.88
N TYR A 120 -5.69 3.89 -15.20
CA TYR A 120 -7.02 3.87 -14.58
C TYR A 120 -7.10 4.87 -13.42
N TRP A 121 -6.03 5.02 -12.67
CA TRP A 121 -5.97 5.99 -11.56
C TRP A 121 -6.26 7.42 -12.07
N GLU A 122 -5.64 7.79 -13.19
CA GLU A 122 -5.76 9.14 -13.73
C GLU A 122 -7.09 9.36 -14.44
N THR A 123 -7.58 8.35 -15.13
CA THR A 123 -8.74 8.49 -16.02
C THR A 123 -10.05 8.02 -15.42
N ASN A 124 -9.99 7.09 -14.48
CA ASN A 124 -11.17 6.41 -13.94
C ASN A 124 -12.01 5.76 -15.05
N ASP A 125 -11.37 5.41 -16.17
CA ASP A 125 -12.02 4.87 -17.36
C ASP A 125 -11.75 3.37 -17.46
N GLU A 126 -12.78 2.56 -17.29
CA GLU A 126 -12.67 1.11 -17.34
C GLU A 126 -12.25 0.58 -18.70
N ASN A 127 -12.56 1.29 -19.78
CA ASN A 127 -12.15 0.87 -21.11
C ASN A 127 -10.63 1.01 -21.29
N ILE A 128 -10.07 2.10 -20.81
CA ILE A 128 -8.62 2.31 -20.80
C ILE A 128 -7.95 1.25 -19.95
N LEU A 129 -8.50 0.96 -18.79
CA LEU A 129 -8.00 -0.08 -17.91
C LEU A 129 -7.98 -1.44 -18.63
N LYS A 130 -9.09 -1.82 -19.23
CA LYS A 130 -9.20 -3.11 -19.91
C LYS A 130 -8.21 -3.24 -21.07
N GLU A 131 -8.01 -2.16 -21.82
CA GLU A 131 -7.05 -2.16 -22.93
C GLU A 131 -5.63 -2.45 -22.44
N SER A 132 -5.24 -1.96 -21.28
CA SER A 132 -3.90 -2.17 -20.76
C SER A 132 -3.64 -3.62 -20.32
N PHE A 133 -4.68 -4.43 -20.14
CA PHE A 133 -4.58 -5.83 -19.76
C PHE A 133 -4.83 -6.78 -20.94
N ILE A 134 -4.96 -6.28 -22.13
CA ILE A 134 -5.07 -7.10 -23.34
C ILE A 134 -3.65 -7.46 -23.81
N GLU A 135 -3.43 -8.74 -24.03
CA GLU A 135 -2.18 -9.23 -24.58
C GLU A 135 -2.16 -9.18 -26.11
#